data_b05a5fe39a419a59c372f940952d0758
#
_entry.id   b05a5fe39a419a59c372f940952d0758
#
_cell.length_a   1.000
_cell.length_b   1.000
_cell.length_c   1.000
_cell.angle_alpha   90.00
_cell.angle_beta   90.00
_cell.angle_gamma   90.00
#
_symmetry.space_group_name_H-M   'P 1'
#
loop_
_entity.id
_entity.type
_entity.pdbx_description
1 polymer ?
#
loop_
_entity_poly.entity_id
_entity_poly.type
_entity_poly.pdbx_seq_one_letter_code
_entity_poly.pdbx_strand_id
1 'polypeptide(L)'
;VTPVPEQTSSSARKIKKISDKSRQAAVQIHDHVRGVRGTGTYYKFEDYDIVLTAAHVVDGGSQIVEVRTPSGESTSGLILMLDNRGPSDFAVLLLRDGLSTRKPMELKIRTDISDLVGDEVVYTGDPGHQRQMTIFGNISGYALEGSIIMHSFAWGGASGSSVFDSKGRLVGILKAIDVNASKFSPFPQLTEDMVWLSPAYLIAVEDIKSLLKIYELMLSLNGEEMR
;
A
#
# COMPACT_ATOMS: atom_id res chain seq x y z
N VAL A 1 28.69 -16.93 31.54
CA VAL A 1 27.25 -16.96 31.22
C VAL A 1 27.14 -17.17 29.72
N THR A 2 26.82 -18.39 29.30
CA THR A 2 26.59 -18.74 27.88
C THR A 2 25.27 -18.08 27.45
N PRO A 3 25.21 -17.28 26.37
CA PRO A 3 23.95 -16.71 25.93
C PRO A 3 23.02 -17.86 25.49
N VAL A 4 21.84 -17.91 26.08
CA VAL A 4 20.75 -18.79 25.65
C VAL A 4 20.37 -18.36 24.24
N PRO A 5 20.37 -19.27 23.24
CA PRO A 5 19.96 -18.91 21.90
C PRO A 5 18.48 -18.52 21.93
N GLU A 6 18.20 -17.28 21.57
CA GLU A 6 16.85 -16.76 21.40
C GLU A 6 16.13 -17.57 20.32
N GLN A 7 15.28 -18.50 20.73
CA GLN A 7 14.40 -19.22 19.82
C GLN A 7 13.31 -18.23 19.33
N THR A 8 13.62 -17.48 18.27
CA THR A 8 12.60 -16.71 17.56
C THR A 8 11.49 -17.65 17.10
N SER A 9 10.24 -17.36 17.50
CA SER A 9 9.08 -18.18 17.14
C SER A 9 8.98 -18.31 15.61
N SER A 10 8.37 -19.37 15.12
CA SER A 10 8.19 -19.59 13.67
C SER A 10 7.39 -18.44 13.02
N SER A 11 6.49 -17.80 13.77
CA SER A 11 5.73 -16.63 13.36
C SER A 11 6.63 -15.41 13.16
N ALA A 12 7.51 -15.10 14.11
CA ALA A 12 8.44 -13.98 14.02
C ALA A 12 9.39 -14.09 12.80
N ARG A 13 9.79 -15.32 12.44
CA ARG A 13 10.59 -15.53 11.22
C ARG A 13 9.79 -15.32 9.94
N LYS A 14 8.49 -15.69 9.94
CA LYS A 14 7.61 -15.49 8.78
C LYS A 14 7.36 -14.02 8.53
N ILE A 15 6.92 -13.26 9.53
CA ILE A 15 6.64 -11.85 9.38
C ILE A 15 7.89 -11.05 9.00
N LYS A 16 9.08 -11.41 9.55
CA LYS A 16 10.35 -10.81 9.14
C LYS A 16 10.63 -11.03 7.65
N LYS A 17 10.39 -12.21 7.11
CA LYS A 17 10.56 -12.49 5.67
C LYS A 17 9.63 -11.63 4.82
N ILE A 18 8.39 -11.38 5.29
CA ILE A 18 7.45 -10.50 4.60
C ILE A 18 7.89 -9.05 4.69
N SER A 19 8.41 -8.61 5.85
CA SER A 19 8.96 -7.26 6.00
C SER A 19 10.11 -6.97 5.02
N ASP A 20 11.00 -7.93 4.83
CA ASP A 20 12.11 -7.79 3.86
C ASP A 20 11.60 -7.69 2.42
N LYS A 21 10.56 -8.45 2.06
CA LYS A 21 9.91 -8.36 0.74
C LYS A 21 9.18 -7.03 0.56
N SER A 22 8.36 -6.61 1.54
CA SER A 22 7.66 -5.33 1.54
C SER A 22 8.65 -4.17 1.33
N ARG A 23 9.79 -4.20 2.03
CA ARG A 23 10.86 -3.21 1.89
C ARG A 23 11.46 -3.17 0.49
N GLN A 24 11.58 -4.32 -0.19
CA GLN A 24 12.10 -4.40 -1.56
C GLN A 24 11.10 -3.91 -2.60
N ALA A 25 9.81 -3.91 -2.28
CA ALA A 25 8.72 -3.51 -3.18
C ALA A 25 8.21 -2.08 -2.93
N ALA A 26 8.53 -1.45 -1.81
CA ALA A 26 8.05 -0.11 -1.48
C ALA A 26 8.64 0.96 -2.43
N VAL A 27 7.77 1.87 -2.88
CA VAL A 27 8.08 2.99 -3.77
C VAL A 27 7.41 4.27 -3.27
N GLN A 28 7.91 5.41 -3.73
CA GLN A 28 7.30 6.72 -3.51
C GLN A 28 6.41 7.09 -4.71
N ILE A 29 5.27 7.72 -4.41
CA ILE A 29 4.37 8.28 -5.42
C ILE A 29 4.44 9.79 -5.32
N HIS A 30 4.63 10.45 -6.46
CA HIS A 30 4.69 11.91 -6.54
C HIS A 30 3.65 12.40 -7.56
N ASP A 31 2.64 13.08 -7.08
CA ASP A 31 1.74 13.89 -7.91
C ASP A 31 2.28 15.31 -7.96
N HIS A 32 2.96 15.63 -9.06
CA HIS A 32 3.60 16.95 -9.24
C HIS A 32 2.58 18.07 -9.45
N VAL A 33 1.37 17.76 -9.92
CA VAL A 33 0.31 18.77 -10.16
C VAL A 33 -0.19 19.30 -8.84
N ARG A 34 -0.42 18.42 -7.87
CA ARG A 34 -0.93 18.79 -6.54
C ARG A 34 0.17 18.97 -5.50
N GLY A 35 1.41 18.60 -5.82
CA GLY A 35 2.51 18.57 -4.85
C GLY A 35 2.32 17.52 -3.73
N VAL A 36 1.49 16.50 -3.98
CA VAL A 36 1.22 15.42 -3.01
C VAL A 36 2.26 14.33 -3.14
N ARG A 37 2.65 13.77 -2.00
CA ARG A 37 3.54 12.61 -1.92
C ARG A 37 2.92 11.53 -1.04
N GLY A 38 3.11 10.29 -1.45
CA GLY A 38 2.70 9.11 -0.70
C GLY A 38 3.61 7.93 -0.96
N THR A 39 3.19 6.80 -0.46
CA THR A 39 3.85 5.51 -0.67
C THR A 39 3.03 4.64 -1.61
N GLY A 40 3.68 3.74 -2.31
CA GLY A 40 3.05 2.66 -3.05
C GLY A 40 3.83 1.36 -2.85
N THR A 41 3.23 0.27 -3.29
CA THR A 41 3.88 -1.04 -3.31
C THR A 41 3.86 -1.59 -4.71
N TYR A 42 5.03 -1.98 -5.20
CA TYR A 42 5.24 -2.54 -6.52
C TYR A 42 4.87 -4.02 -6.56
N TYR A 43 4.05 -4.39 -7.55
CA TYR A 43 3.59 -5.75 -7.79
C TYR A 43 3.85 -6.19 -9.23
N LYS A 44 4.14 -7.47 -9.40
CA LYS A 44 3.98 -8.13 -10.69
C LYS A 44 2.58 -8.74 -10.73
N PHE A 45 1.77 -8.34 -11.69
CA PHE A 45 0.41 -8.81 -11.89
C PHE A 45 0.26 -9.32 -13.32
N GLU A 46 0.19 -10.64 -13.48
CA GLU A 46 0.36 -11.30 -14.77
C GLU A 46 1.66 -10.81 -15.44
N ASP A 47 1.62 -10.27 -16.65
CA ASP A 47 2.78 -9.75 -17.36
C ASP A 47 3.03 -8.24 -17.09
N TYR A 48 2.16 -7.60 -16.28
CA TYR A 48 2.21 -6.17 -16.04
C TYR A 48 2.94 -5.80 -14.75
N ASP A 49 3.58 -4.66 -14.79
CA ASP A 49 4.16 -3.99 -13.66
C ASP A 49 3.17 -2.95 -13.13
N ILE A 50 2.64 -3.17 -11.92
CA ILE A 50 1.66 -2.28 -11.30
C ILE A 50 2.12 -1.81 -9.92
N VAL A 51 1.56 -0.68 -9.49
CA VAL A 51 1.72 -0.18 -8.12
C VAL A 51 0.35 0.02 -7.50
N LEU A 52 0.16 -0.47 -6.28
CA LEU A 52 -0.97 -0.11 -5.44
C LEU A 52 -0.59 1.04 -4.53
N THR A 53 -1.48 2.02 -4.40
CA THR A 53 -1.36 3.18 -3.50
C THR A 53 -2.73 3.59 -2.98
N ALA A 54 -2.83 4.62 -2.13
CA ALA A 54 -4.10 5.19 -1.72
C ALA A 54 -4.66 6.12 -2.81
N ALA A 55 -5.98 6.12 -2.98
CA ALA A 55 -6.66 6.95 -3.97
C ALA A 55 -6.39 8.45 -3.70
N HIS A 56 -6.50 8.91 -2.45
CA HIS A 56 -6.30 10.31 -2.09
C HIS A 56 -4.89 10.85 -2.43
N VAL A 57 -3.90 9.97 -2.61
CA VAL A 57 -2.55 10.35 -3.04
C VAL A 57 -2.53 10.80 -4.50
N VAL A 58 -3.40 10.24 -5.34
CA VAL A 58 -3.41 10.45 -6.80
C VAL A 58 -4.71 11.06 -7.35
N ASP A 59 -5.78 11.11 -6.55
CA ASP A 59 -7.09 11.62 -6.95
C ASP A 59 -7.08 13.15 -7.14
N GLY A 60 -7.69 13.62 -8.24
CA GLY A 60 -7.84 15.04 -8.57
C GLY A 60 -6.58 15.72 -9.13
N GLY A 61 -5.52 14.95 -9.41
CA GLY A 61 -4.29 15.43 -10.07
C GLY A 61 -4.22 15.05 -11.55
N SER A 62 -3.02 14.66 -11.97
CA SER A 62 -2.76 14.13 -13.32
C SER A 62 -3.21 12.67 -13.42
N GLN A 63 -3.59 12.23 -14.63
CA GLN A 63 -3.78 10.80 -14.91
C GLN A 63 -2.46 10.00 -14.87
N ILE A 64 -1.32 10.71 -14.90
CA ILE A 64 0.02 10.12 -14.85
C ILE A 64 0.76 10.74 -13.66
N VAL A 65 1.31 9.88 -12.81
CA VAL A 65 2.12 10.28 -11.66
C VAL A 65 3.52 9.70 -11.76
N GLU A 66 4.47 10.30 -11.06
CA GLU A 66 5.82 9.75 -10.95
C GLU A 66 5.86 8.66 -9.86
N VAL A 67 6.43 7.51 -10.21
CA VAL A 67 6.77 6.44 -9.28
C VAL A 67 8.29 6.40 -9.13
N ARG A 68 8.79 6.62 -7.91
CA ARG A 68 10.21 6.74 -7.62
C ARG A 68 10.68 5.70 -6.61
N THR A 69 11.85 5.13 -6.85
CA THR A 69 12.51 4.24 -5.90
C THR A 69 13.40 5.03 -4.94
N PRO A 70 13.75 4.48 -3.76
CA PRO A 70 14.71 5.11 -2.86
C PRO A 70 16.11 5.31 -3.43
N SER A 71 16.49 4.54 -4.45
CA SER A 71 17.75 4.69 -5.17
C SER A 71 17.74 5.82 -6.22
N GLY A 72 16.56 6.43 -6.46
CA GLY A 72 16.40 7.54 -7.41
C GLY A 72 15.95 7.13 -8.81
N GLU A 73 15.80 5.81 -9.10
CA GLU A 73 15.16 5.36 -10.34
C GLU A 73 13.69 5.82 -10.34
N SER A 74 13.19 6.30 -11.47
CA SER A 74 11.78 6.70 -11.59
C SER A 74 11.17 6.26 -12.91
N THR A 75 9.86 6.03 -12.89
CA THR A 75 9.05 5.73 -14.07
C THR A 75 7.70 6.44 -13.95
N SER A 76 6.93 6.48 -15.03
CA SER A 76 5.57 7.00 -15.05
C SER A 76 4.59 5.90 -14.69
N GLY A 77 3.62 6.22 -13.82
CA GLY A 77 2.48 5.37 -13.48
C GLY A 77 1.18 5.99 -14.01
N LEU A 78 0.50 5.29 -14.92
CA LEU A 78 -0.83 5.64 -15.40
C LEU A 78 -1.87 5.16 -14.37
N ILE A 79 -2.77 6.03 -13.93
CA ILE A 79 -3.88 5.64 -13.05
C ILE A 79 -4.84 4.78 -13.86
N LEU A 80 -4.81 3.47 -13.61
CA LEU A 80 -5.67 2.48 -14.26
C LEU A 80 -7.04 2.38 -13.58
N MET A 81 -7.03 2.44 -12.25
CA MET A 81 -8.22 2.29 -11.41
C MET A 81 -8.07 3.14 -10.15
N LEU A 82 -9.17 3.71 -9.70
CA LEU A 82 -9.23 4.50 -8.46
C LEU A 82 -10.60 4.28 -7.81
N ASP A 83 -10.61 4.01 -6.49
CA ASP A 83 -11.83 3.99 -5.68
C ASP A 83 -11.56 4.68 -4.33
N ASN A 84 -12.36 5.72 -4.03
CA ASN A 84 -12.30 6.51 -2.80
C ASN A 84 -13.66 6.59 -2.10
N ARG A 85 -14.54 5.59 -2.30
CA ARG A 85 -15.91 5.58 -1.78
C ARG A 85 -16.02 4.73 -0.52
N GLY A 86 -16.66 5.29 0.52
CA GLY A 86 -16.86 4.60 1.80
C GLY A 86 -15.55 4.17 2.45
N PRO A 87 -15.36 2.86 2.75
CA PRO A 87 -14.11 2.37 3.31
C PRO A 87 -12.98 2.26 2.28
N SER A 88 -13.30 2.30 0.97
CA SER A 88 -12.31 2.22 -0.10
C SER A 88 -11.50 3.52 -0.18
N ASP A 89 -10.20 3.36 -0.33
CA ASP A 89 -9.24 4.42 -0.64
C ASP A 89 -8.01 3.75 -1.26
N PHE A 90 -8.13 3.33 -2.52
CA PHE A 90 -7.02 2.70 -3.24
C PHE A 90 -6.98 3.12 -4.70
N ALA A 91 -5.79 3.07 -5.27
CA ALA A 91 -5.56 3.24 -6.70
C ALA A 91 -4.58 2.18 -7.21
N VAL A 92 -4.78 1.79 -8.46
CA VAL A 92 -3.90 0.91 -9.24
C VAL A 92 -3.23 1.74 -10.32
N LEU A 93 -1.91 1.76 -10.30
CA LEU A 93 -1.08 2.43 -11.31
C LEU A 93 -0.46 1.38 -12.23
N LEU A 94 -0.60 1.54 -13.53
CA LEU A 94 0.14 0.77 -14.52
C LEU A 94 1.47 1.48 -14.79
N LEU A 95 2.59 0.81 -14.57
CA LEU A 95 3.91 1.37 -14.85
C LEU A 95 4.23 1.32 -16.33
N ARG A 96 4.83 2.39 -16.84
CA ARG A 96 5.36 2.41 -18.20
C ARG A 96 6.53 1.44 -18.37
N ASP A 97 7.43 1.44 -17.38
CA ASP A 97 8.61 0.60 -17.36
C ASP A 97 8.73 -0.07 -16.00
N GLY A 98 9.18 -1.32 -15.95
CA GLY A 98 9.46 -2.03 -14.71
C GLY A 98 10.59 -1.36 -13.92
N LEU A 99 10.63 -1.59 -12.62
CA LEU A 99 11.62 -1.00 -11.72
C LEU A 99 12.78 -1.97 -11.49
N SER A 100 13.93 -1.68 -12.09
CA SER A 100 15.11 -2.55 -12.05
C SER A 100 15.73 -2.66 -10.64
N THR A 101 15.58 -1.63 -9.81
CA THR A 101 16.11 -1.56 -8.45
C THR A 101 15.14 -2.05 -7.38
N ARG A 102 13.96 -2.53 -7.78
CA ARG A 102 12.91 -3.06 -6.90
C ARG A 102 12.58 -4.51 -7.24
N LYS A 103 12.06 -5.23 -6.25
CA LYS A 103 11.53 -6.57 -6.44
C LYS A 103 10.02 -6.52 -6.19
N PRO A 104 9.19 -6.88 -7.18
CA PRO A 104 7.75 -6.84 -7.00
C PRO A 104 7.28 -7.89 -5.99
N MET A 105 6.21 -7.56 -5.28
CA MET A 105 5.41 -8.53 -4.54
C MET A 105 4.49 -9.29 -5.50
N GLU A 106 4.06 -10.47 -5.09
CA GLU A 106 2.93 -11.16 -5.69
C GLU A 106 1.64 -10.63 -5.08
N LEU A 107 0.65 -10.25 -5.90
CA LEU A 107 -0.62 -9.74 -5.40
C LEU A 107 -1.49 -10.91 -4.89
N LYS A 108 -1.51 -11.08 -3.56
CA LYS A 108 -2.34 -12.06 -2.86
C LYS A 108 -3.21 -11.33 -1.86
N ILE A 109 -4.50 -11.21 -2.16
CA ILE A 109 -5.45 -10.51 -1.30
C ILE A 109 -5.98 -11.47 -0.22
N ARG A 110 -6.07 -10.98 1.01
CA ARG A 110 -6.79 -11.65 2.09
C ARG A 110 -8.27 -11.32 1.99
N THR A 111 -9.07 -12.29 1.52
CA THR A 111 -10.52 -12.14 1.36
C THR A 111 -11.31 -12.53 2.61
N ASP A 112 -10.79 -13.48 3.39
CA ASP A 112 -11.40 -13.86 4.67
C ASP A 112 -10.85 -12.96 5.78
N ILE A 113 -11.75 -12.16 6.36
CA ILE A 113 -11.47 -11.20 7.42
C ILE A 113 -12.11 -11.58 8.77
N SER A 114 -12.78 -12.74 8.85
CA SER A 114 -13.54 -13.15 10.05
C SER A 114 -12.64 -13.33 11.29
N ASP A 115 -11.37 -13.68 11.09
CA ASP A 115 -10.36 -13.92 12.12
C ASP A 115 -9.19 -12.94 12.09
N LEU A 116 -9.40 -11.76 11.50
CA LEU A 116 -8.32 -10.79 11.25
C LEU A 116 -7.87 -10.05 12.52
N VAL A 117 -8.77 -9.82 13.47
CA VAL A 117 -8.47 -9.09 14.72
C VAL A 117 -7.44 -9.85 15.54
N GLY A 118 -6.38 -9.15 15.96
CA GLY A 118 -5.24 -9.72 16.69
C GLY A 118 -4.09 -10.19 15.80
N ASP A 119 -4.28 -10.25 14.47
CA ASP A 119 -3.20 -10.64 13.56
C ASP A 119 -2.07 -9.61 13.55
N GLU A 120 -0.83 -10.11 13.59
CA GLU A 120 0.36 -9.32 13.35
C GLU A 120 0.48 -8.98 11.86
N VAL A 121 0.74 -7.72 11.58
CA VAL A 121 0.88 -7.19 10.23
C VAL A 121 2.13 -6.32 10.09
N VAL A 122 2.55 -6.09 8.84
CA VAL A 122 3.70 -5.27 8.53
C VAL A 122 3.46 -4.44 7.28
N TYR A 123 3.97 -3.22 7.27
CA TYR A 123 4.04 -2.39 6.07
C TYR A 123 5.40 -1.70 5.94
N THR A 124 5.71 -1.22 4.74
CA THR A 124 6.86 -0.36 4.49
C THR A 124 6.40 0.87 3.75
N GLY A 125 6.79 2.05 4.26
CA GLY A 125 6.42 3.34 3.69
C GLY A 125 7.41 4.44 4.06
N ASP A 126 7.05 5.69 3.75
CA ASP A 126 7.86 6.87 3.97
C ASP A 126 7.20 7.86 4.96
N PRO A 127 6.85 7.43 6.19
CA PRO A 127 6.22 8.32 7.16
C PRO A 127 7.14 9.49 7.52
N GLY A 128 6.59 10.71 7.55
CA GLY A 128 7.36 11.93 7.87
C GLY A 128 8.52 12.20 6.91
N HIS A 129 8.43 11.72 5.66
CA HIS A 129 9.49 11.75 4.66
C HIS A 129 10.75 10.94 5.04
N GLN A 130 10.66 10.09 6.06
CA GLN A 130 11.69 9.11 6.41
C GLN A 130 11.65 7.95 5.40
N ARG A 131 12.74 7.77 4.66
CA ARG A 131 12.78 6.78 3.58
C ARG A 131 12.72 5.36 4.10
N GLN A 132 11.74 4.60 3.60
CA GLN A 132 11.61 3.16 3.78
C GLN A 132 11.63 2.69 5.25
N MET A 133 10.77 3.23 6.06
CA MET A 133 10.52 2.67 7.38
C MET A 133 9.64 1.41 7.24
N THR A 134 10.11 0.31 7.81
CA THR A 134 9.32 -0.91 7.94
C THR A 134 8.77 -0.98 9.34
N ILE A 135 7.45 -1.03 9.45
CA ILE A 135 6.72 -0.86 10.70
C ILE A 135 5.78 -2.05 10.88
N PHE A 136 5.74 -2.56 12.12
CA PHE A 136 4.88 -3.68 12.52
C PHE A 136 3.70 -3.13 13.31
N GLY A 137 2.59 -3.88 13.27
CA GLY A 137 1.38 -3.56 14.02
C GLY A 137 0.50 -4.78 14.18
N ASN A 138 -0.66 -4.56 14.81
CA ASN A 138 -1.69 -5.58 14.97
C ASN A 138 -3.04 -5.04 14.54
N ILE A 139 -3.86 -5.87 13.93
CA ILE A 139 -5.22 -5.49 13.60
C ILE A 139 -6.03 -5.43 14.90
N SER A 140 -6.66 -4.28 15.16
CA SER A 140 -7.39 -4.01 16.40
C SER A 140 -8.92 -4.10 16.25
N GLY A 141 -9.44 -3.95 15.02
CA GLY A 141 -10.87 -3.99 14.78
C GLY A 141 -11.28 -3.37 13.45
N TYR A 142 -12.52 -2.90 13.41
CA TYR A 142 -13.14 -2.28 12.25
C TYR A 142 -13.83 -0.99 12.65
N ALA A 143 -13.74 0.02 11.81
CA ALA A 143 -14.54 1.24 11.94
C ALA A 143 -15.98 1.01 11.47
N LEU A 144 -16.89 1.88 11.88
CA LEU A 144 -18.32 1.77 11.53
C LEU A 144 -18.56 1.81 10.02
N GLU A 145 -17.75 2.54 9.28
CA GLU A 145 -17.82 2.62 7.82
C GLU A 145 -17.16 1.44 7.09
N GLY A 146 -16.55 0.50 7.84
CA GLY A 146 -15.98 -0.73 7.31
C GLY A 146 -14.47 -0.69 7.07
N SER A 147 -13.76 0.41 7.36
CA SER A 147 -12.29 0.42 7.34
C SER A 147 -11.72 -0.52 8.40
N ILE A 148 -10.56 -1.10 8.13
CA ILE A 148 -9.82 -1.90 9.10
C ILE A 148 -9.02 -0.94 10.00
N ILE A 149 -9.04 -1.16 11.31
CA ILE A 149 -8.24 -0.42 12.29
C ILE A 149 -7.02 -1.25 12.67
N MET A 150 -5.86 -0.65 12.51
CA MET A 150 -4.57 -1.23 12.90
C MET A 150 -3.96 -0.39 14.02
N HIS A 151 -3.51 -1.03 15.10
CA HIS A 151 -2.63 -0.42 16.09
C HIS A 151 -1.19 -0.49 15.59
N SER A 152 -0.65 0.65 15.23
CA SER A 152 0.70 0.79 14.65
C SER A 152 1.06 2.25 14.55
N PHE A 153 2.34 2.58 14.43
CA PHE A 153 2.76 3.94 14.09
C PHE A 153 2.52 4.23 12.61
N ALA A 154 1.97 5.41 12.30
CA ALA A 154 1.96 5.97 10.94
C ALA A 154 2.01 7.49 10.99
N TRP A 155 2.47 8.11 9.91
CA TRP A 155 2.55 9.56 9.74
C TRP A 155 2.35 9.95 8.28
N GLY A 156 2.15 11.26 8.01
CA GLY A 156 2.03 11.77 6.65
C GLY A 156 3.16 11.28 5.73
N GLY A 157 2.81 10.80 4.55
CA GLY A 157 3.73 10.14 3.59
C GLY A 157 3.65 8.60 3.60
N ALA A 158 3.14 7.98 4.68
CA ALA A 158 2.90 6.53 4.70
C ALA A 158 1.64 6.12 3.94
N SER A 159 0.75 7.06 3.61
CA SER A 159 -0.47 6.82 2.82
C SER A 159 -0.16 6.04 1.53
N GLY A 160 -0.92 4.98 1.27
CA GLY A 160 -0.74 4.10 0.13
C GLY A 160 0.17 2.89 0.38
N SER A 161 0.80 2.79 1.56
CA SER A 161 1.56 1.58 1.93
C SER A 161 0.65 0.35 1.97
N SER A 162 1.05 -0.73 1.34
CA SER A 162 0.39 -2.02 1.45
C SER A 162 0.73 -2.69 2.78
N VAL A 163 -0.30 -3.17 3.48
CA VAL A 163 -0.20 -3.85 4.77
C VAL A 163 -0.38 -5.35 4.57
N PHE A 164 0.57 -6.14 5.05
CA PHE A 164 0.64 -7.58 4.84
C PHE A 164 0.53 -8.37 6.13
N ASP A 165 -0.14 -9.51 6.09
CA ASP A 165 -0.10 -10.51 7.15
C ASP A 165 1.19 -11.37 7.11
N SER A 166 1.37 -12.24 8.10
CA SER A 166 2.52 -13.14 8.21
C SER A 166 2.63 -14.19 7.09
N LYS A 167 1.58 -14.34 6.25
CA LYS A 167 1.57 -15.19 5.06
C LYS A 167 1.88 -14.40 3.78
N GLY A 168 2.06 -13.09 3.87
CA GLY A 168 2.32 -12.19 2.74
C GLY A 168 1.07 -11.86 1.92
N ARG A 169 -0.11 -12.05 2.50
CA ARG A 169 -1.38 -11.63 1.87
C ARG A 169 -1.62 -10.17 2.20
N LEU A 170 -2.06 -9.41 1.21
CA LEU A 170 -2.48 -8.02 1.35
C LEU A 170 -3.76 -7.95 2.20
N VAL A 171 -3.69 -7.25 3.32
CA VAL A 171 -4.81 -7.01 4.25
C VAL A 171 -5.52 -5.71 3.91
N GLY A 172 -4.76 -4.66 3.60
CA GLY A 172 -5.30 -3.35 3.26
C GLY A 172 -4.24 -2.38 2.77
N ILE A 173 -4.71 -1.20 2.37
CA ILE A 173 -3.89 -0.05 1.98
C ILE A 173 -4.02 1.01 3.07
N LEU A 174 -2.90 1.52 3.58
CA LEU A 174 -2.87 2.56 4.60
C LEU A 174 -3.47 3.85 4.05
N LYS A 175 -4.56 4.35 4.67
CA LYS A 175 -5.28 5.52 4.18
C LYS A 175 -5.19 6.72 5.10
N ALA A 176 -5.27 6.54 6.42
CA ALA A 176 -5.34 7.65 7.36
C ALA A 176 -4.81 7.27 8.74
N ILE A 177 -4.48 8.29 9.51
CA ILE A 177 -4.31 8.23 10.98
C ILE A 177 -5.45 9.01 11.62
N ASP A 178 -5.78 8.69 12.89
CA ASP A 178 -6.76 9.47 13.62
C ASP A 178 -6.18 10.81 14.06
N VAL A 179 -6.75 11.89 13.55
CA VAL A 179 -6.45 13.26 13.95
C VAL A 179 -7.71 13.84 14.58
N ASN A 180 -8.18 13.22 15.68
CA ASN A 180 -9.41 13.67 16.32
C ASN A 180 -9.18 14.84 17.30
N ALA A 181 -9.91 15.93 17.06
CA ALA A 181 -10.28 16.83 18.13
C ALA A 181 -11.33 16.12 18.99
N SER A 182 -10.93 15.54 20.11
CA SER A 182 -11.86 14.95 21.06
C SER A 182 -12.91 15.99 21.48
N LYS A 183 -14.20 15.66 21.38
CA LYS A 183 -15.29 16.50 21.90
C LYS A 183 -15.15 16.75 23.42
N PHE A 184 -14.30 16.01 24.10
CA PHE A 184 -14.07 16.02 25.53
C PHE A 184 -12.75 16.67 25.94
N SER A 185 -11.91 17.07 24.99
CA SER A 185 -10.65 17.77 25.26
C SER A 185 -10.55 19.03 24.38
N PRO A 186 -10.19 20.19 24.95
CA PRO A 186 -9.96 21.42 24.20
C PRO A 186 -8.67 21.35 23.34
N PHE A 187 -7.88 20.27 23.50
CA PHE A 187 -6.67 20.06 22.74
C PHE A 187 -6.88 18.94 21.72
N PRO A 188 -6.42 19.11 20.45
CA PRO A 188 -6.43 18.03 19.48
C PRO A 188 -5.55 16.88 20.02
N GLN A 189 -6.12 15.69 20.11
CA GLN A 189 -5.38 14.48 20.39
C GLN A 189 -5.00 13.83 19.07
N LEU A 190 -3.71 13.75 18.80
CA LEU A 190 -3.17 12.95 17.71
C LEU A 190 -3.04 11.51 18.24
N THR A 191 -3.77 10.58 17.64
CA THR A 191 -3.61 9.15 17.91
C THR A 191 -2.82 8.54 16.76
N GLU A 192 -1.50 8.80 16.76
CA GLU A 192 -0.57 8.30 15.74
C GLU A 192 -0.47 6.77 15.71
N ASP A 193 -1.01 6.12 16.72
CA ASP A 193 -1.04 4.66 16.91
C ASP A 193 -2.33 3.99 16.42
N MET A 194 -3.35 4.77 16.03
CA MET A 194 -4.56 4.27 15.38
C MET A 194 -4.55 4.60 13.89
N VAL A 195 -4.39 3.57 13.09
CA VAL A 195 -4.23 3.68 11.64
C VAL A 195 -5.40 3.01 10.93
N TRP A 196 -6.03 3.73 10.00
CA TRP A 196 -7.09 3.21 9.14
C TRP A 196 -6.56 2.65 7.84
N LEU A 197 -7.02 1.47 7.48
CA LEU A 197 -6.72 0.81 6.22
C LEU A 197 -7.98 0.73 5.35
N SER A 198 -7.83 1.04 4.07
CA SER A 198 -8.75 0.62 3.03
C SER A 198 -8.66 -0.90 2.89
N PRO A 199 -9.75 -1.66 3.08
CA PRO A 199 -9.69 -3.12 3.06
C PRO A 199 -9.31 -3.66 1.69
N ALA A 200 -8.32 -4.55 1.62
CA ALA A 200 -7.85 -5.10 0.35
C ALA A 200 -8.89 -5.97 -0.38
N TYR A 201 -9.82 -6.61 0.35
CA TYR A 201 -10.89 -7.42 -0.27
C TYR A 201 -11.86 -6.62 -1.14
N LEU A 202 -11.83 -5.27 -1.03
CA LEU A 202 -12.60 -4.38 -1.90
C LEU A 202 -11.92 -4.17 -3.27
N ILE A 203 -10.67 -4.56 -3.42
CA ILE A 203 -9.95 -4.47 -4.71
C ILE A 203 -10.46 -5.57 -5.62
N ALA A 204 -11.25 -5.20 -6.62
CA ALA A 204 -11.79 -6.12 -7.60
C ALA A 204 -10.69 -6.52 -8.62
N VAL A 205 -10.01 -7.64 -8.36
CA VAL A 205 -8.90 -8.14 -9.20
C VAL A 205 -9.33 -8.37 -10.65
N GLU A 206 -10.56 -8.83 -10.87
CA GLU A 206 -11.09 -9.06 -12.22
C GLU A 206 -11.32 -7.74 -12.98
N ASP A 207 -11.63 -6.66 -12.28
CA ASP A 207 -11.72 -5.33 -12.91
C ASP A 207 -10.34 -4.85 -13.37
N ILE A 208 -9.28 -5.09 -12.58
CA ILE A 208 -7.90 -4.79 -12.98
C ILE A 208 -7.56 -5.53 -14.27
N LYS A 209 -7.84 -6.84 -14.37
CA LYS A 209 -7.61 -7.64 -15.57
C LYS A 209 -8.37 -7.10 -16.78
N SER A 210 -9.63 -6.72 -16.57
CA SER A 210 -10.48 -6.19 -17.64
C SER A 210 -9.95 -4.87 -18.17
N LEU A 211 -9.52 -3.97 -17.28
CA LEU A 211 -8.93 -2.68 -17.65
C LEU A 211 -7.60 -2.83 -18.38
N LEU A 212 -6.75 -3.77 -17.97
CA LEU A 212 -5.49 -4.07 -18.65
C LEU A 212 -5.73 -4.57 -20.08
N LYS A 213 -6.71 -5.46 -20.28
CA LYS A 213 -7.10 -5.92 -21.63
C LYS A 213 -7.63 -4.79 -22.52
N ILE A 214 -8.42 -3.87 -21.94
CA ILE A 214 -8.90 -2.70 -22.67
C ILE A 214 -7.71 -1.81 -23.07
N TYR A 215 -6.77 -1.61 -22.16
CA TYR A 215 -5.56 -0.83 -22.43
C TYR A 215 -4.73 -1.42 -23.57
N GLU A 216 -4.50 -2.75 -23.60
CA GLU A 216 -3.81 -3.44 -24.70
C GLU A 216 -4.53 -3.24 -26.04
N LEU A 217 -5.87 -3.40 -26.04
CA LEU A 217 -6.66 -3.20 -27.24
C LEU A 217 -6.51 -1.77 -27.78
N MET A 218 -6.55 -0.78 -26.89
CA MET A 218 -6.36 0.63 -27.29
C MET A 218 -4.98 0.87 -27.89
N LEU A 219 -3.91 0.29 -27.33
CA LEU A 219 -2.55 0.39 -27.88
C LEU A 219 -2.47 -0.24 -29.27
N SER A 220 -3.04 -1.44 -29.43
CA SER A 220 -3.04 -2.14 -30.73
C SER A 220 -3.78 -1.37 -31.83
N LEU A 221 -4.86 -0.69 -31.48
CA LEU A 221 -5.63 0.15 -32.42
C LEU A 221 -4.89 1.44 -32.81
N ASN A 222 -4.06 1.95 -31.94
CA ASN A 222 -3.26 3.14 -32.18
C ASN A 222 -1.92 2.85 -32.89
N GLY A 223 -1.62 1.58 -33.18
CA GLY A 223 -0.37 1.15 -33.82
C GLY A 223 0.87 1.25 -32.92
N GLU A 224 0.67 1.36 -31.62
CA GLU A 224 1.71 1.34 -30.61
C GLU A 224 1.86 -0.09 -30.08
N GLU A 225 2.84 -0.85 -30.55
CA GLU A 225 3.24 -2.09 -29.90
C GLU A 225 3.91 -1.76 -28.55
N MET A 226 3.51 -2.45 -27.50
CA MET A 226 4.23 -2.42 -26.23
C MET A 226 5.66 -2.96 -26.47
N ARG A 227 6.64 -2.09 -26.39
CA ARG A 227 8.07 -2.43 -26.38
C ARG A 227 8.57 -2.51 -24.94
#